data_ea6eb882311b520d81b0e671b363175d
#
_entry.id   ea6eb882311b520d81b0e671b363175d
#
_cell.length_a   1.000
_cell.length_b   1.000
_cell.length_c   1.000
_cell.angle_alpha   90.00
_cell.angle_beta   90.00
_cell.angle_gamma   90.00
#
_symmetry.space_group_name_H-M   'P 1'
#
loop_
_entity.id
_entity.type
_entity.pdbx_description
1 polymer ?
#
loop_
_entity_poly.entity_id
_entity_poly.type
_entity_poly.pdbx_seq_one_letter_code
_entity_poly.pdbx_strand_id
1 'polypeptide(L)'
;MHSSLSRFIVGCLAFVLGFSGLFADATRKPDLAAYFEKLEAGEAVTVVALGGSITMHSTGWALRIAEKMREAYPEAQVNFVNAGISGTGSNFGVFRLERDVMSYHPDLVFIEYAVNDGGADDTSCVRNLESIITRLRAMESPPAIVFVESAAKLGSNHTRHNRVAAHYNILDVNMQAAADARLAETGGGWDSLFGDNVHPNETGHALYAETLWQAMRADLALPAGSVAAGSAVEPLSSGGLILDGALVVPNFQLGGWDYRAESGQSWWRKYFQGSLQTGPDAQPIHLPFYGRTVGIALLTSEGAGKLRVAVDGDYLTDIDAQRDWYYSIYVYPELLEEGWHVLSLIPMEAHGQPADVHVGYLLTQDPTTAPEIPSAFWDSVWARSREKAVRMAQWEWRDVSVTAWQVIGPFGGGKADSWLNPQTDLDRDYGVDPGAAFAADGAVPGRDGQPVLWESAEGSGGWVDLEKMYGLSDRGVAYARARIEAGRDGLYTVGLATDYFAYVYVNGERVASFLEGHGSATKGVPLELPLKAGVNDICLKIHAGSQGFGFRLELAAGEDLSVLPAQE
;
A
#
# COMPACT_ATOMS: atom_id res chain seq x y z
N MET A 1 -20.38 -42.04 -25.15
CA MET A 1 -21.08 -40.83 -24.62
C MET A 1 -20.31 -40.17 -23.45
N HIS A 2 -19.34 -40.83 -22.78
CA HIS A 2 -18.60 -40.22 -21.66
C HIS A 2 -17.46 -39.28 -22.07
N SER A 3 -16.95 -39.34 -23.30
CA SER A 3 -15.81 -38.53 -23.74
C SER A 3 -16.15 -37.09 -24.21
N SER A 4 -17.41 -36.83 -24.55
CA SER A 4 -17.84 -35.49 -25.00
C SER A 4 -18.24 -34.56 -23.85
N LEU A 5 -18.74 -35.12 -22.73
CA LEU A 5 -19.11 -34.34 -21.55
C LEU A 5 -17.86 -33.82 -20.82
N SER A 6 -16.80 -34.63 -20.74
CA SER A 6 -15.51 -34.27 -20.14
C SER A 6 -14.83 -33.10 -20.86
N ARG A 7 -14.93 -33.05 -22.21
CA ARG A 7 -14.34 -31.95 -22.99
C ARG A 7 -15.15 -30.62 -22.89
N PHE A 8 -16.44 -30.70 -22.63
CA PHE A 8 -17.27 -29.51 -22.48
C PHE A 8 -17.06 -28.84 -21.11
N ILE A 9 -16.90 -29.63 -20.05
CA ILE A 9 -16.58 -29.13 -18.68
C ILE A 9 -15.20 -28.49 -18.67
N VAL A 10 -14.20 -29.08 -19.28
CA VAL A 10 -12.84 -28.51 -19.38
C VAL A 10 -12.82 -27.21 -20.20
N GLY A 11 -13.65 -27.09 -21.25
CA GLY A 11 -13.74 -25.89 -22.07
C GLY A 11 -14.37 -24.68 -21.36
N CYS A 12 -15.37 -24.89 -20.50
CA CYS A 12 -15.97 -23.81 -19.72
C CYS A 12 -15.08 -23.36 -18.54
N LEU A 13 -14.33 -24.27 -17.93
CA LEU A 13 -13.38 -23.93 -16.87
C LEU A 13 -12.15 -23.18 -17.39
N ALA A 14 -11.74 -23.39 -18.63
CA ALA A 14 -10.65 -22.66 -19.26
C ALA A 14 -10.89 -21.14 -19.32
N PHE A 15 -12.15 -20.73 -19.42
CA PHE A 15 -12.51 -19.31 -19.44
C PHE A 15 -12.49 -18.66 -18.05
N VAL A 16 -12.78 -19.44 -16.99
CA VAL A 16 -12.79 -18.96 -15.59
C VAL A 16 -11.38 -18.83 -15.02
N LEU A 17 -10.42 -19.61 -15.53
CA LEU A 17 -9.03 -19.60 -15.04
C LEU A 17 -8.13 -18.58 -15.78
N GLY A 18 -8.67 -17.73 -16.65
CA GLY A 18 -7.89 -16.69 -17.35
C GLY A 18 -6.88 -17.21 -18.39
N PHE A 19 -6.90 -18.51 -18.72
CA PHE A 19 -5.95 -19.15 -19.62
C PHE A 19 -6.56 -19.39 -21.01
N SER A 20 -6.52 -18.40 -21.88
CA SER A 20 -6.72 -18.59 -23.32
C SER A 20 -5.38 -18.79 -24.05
N GLY A 21 -4.69 -19.87 -23.71
CA GLY A 21 -3.48 -20.28 -24.43
C GLY A 21 -2.47 -20.97 -23.51
N LEU A 22 -2.28 -22.28 -23.70
CA LEU A 22 -1.30 -23.18 -23.06
C LEU A 22 -1.87 -24.14 -21.99
N PHE A 23 -2.81 -24.99 -22.38
CA PHE A 23 -3.20 -26.16 -21.56
C PHE A 23 -2.24 -27.36 -21.66
N ALA A 24 -1.13 -27.25 -22.41
CA ALA A 24 -0.24 -28.39 -22.59
C ALA A 24 0.61 -28.75 -21.37
N ASP A 25 0.82 -27.79 -20.43
CA ASP A 25 1.73 -27.94 -19.28
C ASP A 25 1.09 -27.62 -17.90
N ALA A 26 -0.23 -27.45 -17.80
CA ALA A 26 -0.86 -27.19 -16.51
C ALA A 26 -0.82 -28.46 -15.63
N THR A 27 -0.23 -28.33 -14.44
CA THR A 27 -0.16 -29.40 -13.44
C THR A 27 -0.88 -29.01 -12.17
N ARG A 28 -1.43 -30.03 -11.45
CA ARG A 28 -2.09 -29.78 -10.16
C ARG A 28 -1.14 -29.20 -9.14
N LYS A 29 -1.69 -28.37 -8.22
CA LYS A 29 -0.93 -27.79 -7.12
C LYS A 29 -0.69 -28.85 -6.05
N PRO A 30 0.57 -29.18 -5.71
CA PRO A 30 0.86 -30.26 -4.76
C PRO A 30 0.26 -30.02 -3.38
N ASP A 31 0.33 -28.77 -2.88
CA ASP A 31 -0.15 -28.40 -1.55
C ASP A 31 -1.67 -28.56 -1.45
N LEU A 32 -2.40 -28.17 -2.54
CA LEU A 32 -3.84 -28.32 -2.61
C LEU A 32 -4.24 -29.80 -2.70
N ALA A 33 -3.49 -30.63 -3.42
CA ALA A 33 -3.72 -32.06 -3.46
C ALA A 33 -3.56 -32.69 -2.07
N ALA A 34 -2.49 -32.35 -1.35
CA ALA A 34 -2.27 -32.84 0.02
C ALA A 34 -3.38 -32.41 0.99
N TYR A 35 -3.91 -31.19 0.85
CA TYR A 35 -5.08 -30.74 1.61
C TYR A 35 -6.31 -31.61 1.35
N PHE A 36 -6.61 -31.94 0.10
CA PHE A 36 -7.74 -32.81 -0.24
C PHE A 36 -7.53 -34.25 0.23
N GLU A 37 -6.31 -34.76 0.24
CA GLU A 37 -6.01 -36.09 0.81
C GLU A 37 -6.39 -36.16 2.30
N LYS A 38 -6.15 -35.09 3.08
CA LYS A 38 -6.60 -35.02 4.49
C LYS A 38 -8.13 -35.05 4.60
N LEU A 39 -8.85 -34.30 3.74
CA LEU A 39 -10.31 -34.33 3.71
C LEU A 39 -10.84 -35.74 3.38
N GLU A 40 -10.26 -36.41 2.40
CA GLU A 40 -10.62 -37.79 1.99
C GLU A 40 -10.32 -38.81 3.09
N ALA A 41 -9.25 -38.57 3.88
CA ALA A 41 -8.92 -39.39 5.03
C ALA A 41 -9.82 -39.13 6.26
N GLY A 42 -10.73 -38.17 6.22
CA GLY A 42 -11.59 -37.81 7.34
C GLY A 42 -10.87 -37.08 8.48
N GLU A 43 -9.73 -36.44 8.18
CA GLU A 43 -8.94 -35.72 9.18
C GLU A 43 -9.61 -34.40 9.60
N ALA A 44 -9.18 -33.86 10.76
CA ALA A 44 -9.49 -32.50 11.15
C ALA A 44 -8.61 -31.52 10.38
N VAL A 45 -9.21 -30.56 9.69
CA VAL A 45 -8.51 -29.52 8.93
C VAL A 45 -8.96 -28.13 9.34
N THR A 46 -8.08 -27.16 9.26
CA THR A 46 -8.37 -25.74 9.52
C THR A 46 -8.25 -24.93 8.23
N VAL A 47 -9.32 -24.23 7.90
CA VAL A 47 -9.41 -23.33 6.75
C VAL A 47 -9.47 -21.90 7.25
N VAL A 48 -8.55 -21.04 6.77
CA VAL A 48 -8.52 -19.61 7.12
C VAL A 48 -8.74 -18.78 5.86
N ALA A 49 -9.66 -17.81 5.92
CA ALA A 49 -9.85 -16.84 4.85
C ALA A 49 -9.29 -15.46 5.28
N LEU A 50 -8.16 -15.08 4.72
CA LEU A 50 -7.49 -13.78 4.94
C LEU A 50 -7.92 -12.81 3.85
N GLY A 51 -8.45 -11.64 4.22
CA GLY A 51 -8.92 -10.68 3.22
C GLY A 51 -9.51 -9.39 3.78
N GLY A 52 -10.18 -8.65 2.91
CA GLY A 52 -10.85 -7.38 3.19
C GLY A 52 -12.31 -7.52 3.61
N SER A 53 -13.13 -6.53 3.22
CA SER A 53 -14.58 -6.49 3.52
C SER A 53 -15.37 -7.61 2.84
N ILE A 54 -14.97 -8.00 1.65
CA ILE A 54 -15.61 -9.06 0.86
C ILE A 54 -15.45 -10.42 1.59
N THR A 55 -14.29 -10.66 2.19
CA THR A 55 -14.02 -11.84 3.03
C THR A 55 -14.71 -11.75 4.39
N MET A 56 -14.77 -10.54 4.99
CA MET A 56 -15.32 -10.34 6.34
C MET A 56 -16.79 -10.70 6.45
N HIS A 57 -17.53 -10.70 5.36
CA HIS A 57 -18.98 -10.97 5.36
C HIS A 57 -19.30 -12.31 6.01
N SER A 58 -20.09 -12.29 7.08
CA SER A 58 -20.30 -13.43 7.98
C SER A 58 -20.99 -14.64 7.33
N THR A 59 -21.82 -14.42 6.31
CA THR A 59 -22.50 -15.46 5.50
C THR A 59 -21.99 -15.46 4.05
N GLY A 60 -20.83 -14.85 3.82
CA GLY A 60 -20.23 -14.65 2.50
C GLY A 60 -19.58 -15.91 1.93
N TRP A 61 -18.88 -15.72 0.83
CA TRP A 61 -18.21 -16.77 0.07
C TRP A 61 -17.30 -17.65 0.95
N ALA A 62 -16.59 -17.04 1.92
CA ALA A 62 -15.61 -17.73 2.75
C ALA A 62 -16.26 -18.80 3.67
N LEU A 63 -17.39 -18.48 4.29
CA LEU A 63 -18.14 -19.49 5.05
C LEU A 63 -18.74 -20.53 4.11
N ARG A 64 -19.31 -20.12 2.99
CA ARG A 64 -19.98 -20.99 2.02
C ARG A 64 -19.04 -22.03 1.40
N ILE A 65 -17.77 -21.69 1.13
CA ILE A 65 -16.80 -22.67 0.63
C ILE A 65 -16.45 -23.70 1.72
N ALA A 66 -16.35 -23.30 2.99
CA ALA A 66 -16.16 -24.23 4.09
C ALA A 66 -17.37 -25.16 4.30
N GLU A 67 -18.60 -24.66 4.10
CA GLU A 67 -19.82 -25.47 4.12
C GLU A 67 -19.83 -26.50 2.99
N LYS A 68 -19.45 -26.11 1.77
CA LYS A 68 -19.29 -27.06 0.64
C LYS A 68 -18.28 -28.17 0.93
N MET A 69 -17.18 -27.86 1.62
CA MET A 69 -16.21 -28.86 2.04
C MET A 69 -16.82 -29.84 3.04
N ARG A 70 -17.57 -29.35 4.04
CA ARG A 70 -18.29 -30.18 5.03
C ARG A 70 -19.31 -31.08 4.38
N GLU A 71 -20.06 -30.56 3.41
CA GLU A 71 -21.04 -31.33 2.66
C GLU A 71 -20.41 -32.42 1.80
N ALA A 72 -19.29 -32.12 1.15
CA ALA A 72 -18.59 -33.05 0.26
C ALA A 72 -17.77 -34.12 1.02
N TYR A 73 -17.28 -33.79 2.24
CA TYR A 73 -16.46 -34.64 3.07
C TYR A 73 -17.01 -34.73 4.51
N PRO A 74 -18.16 -35.40 4.71
CA PRO A 74 -18.85 -35.39 6.00
C PRO A 74 -18.09 -36.11 7.13
N GLU A 75 -17.11 -36.93 6.81
CA GLU A 75 -16.22 -37.59 7.78
C GLU A 75 -15.09 -36.69 8.26
N ALA A 76 -14.77 -35.61 7.53
CA ALA A 76 -13.72 -34.66 7.90
C ALA A 76 -14.29 -33.57 8.83
N GLN A 77 -13.49 -33.18 9.83
CA GLN A 77 -13.82 -32.03 10.68
C GLN A 77 -13.23 -30.75 10.08
N VAL A 78 -14.03 -29.97 9.35
CA VAL A 78 -13.60 -28.71 8.76
C VAL A 78 -13.81 -27.55 9.74
N ASN A 79 -12.76 -27.05 10.36
CA ASN A 79 -12.75 -25.84 11.16
C ASN A 79 -12.57 -24.64 10.23
N PHE A 80 -13.29 -23.54 10.48
CA PHE A 80 -13.23 -22.34 9.64
C PHE A 80 -12.98 -21.09 10.47
N VAL A 81 -12.01 -20.28 10.02
CA VAL A 81 -11.66 -18.99 10.60
C VAL A 81 -11.82 -17.90 9.54
N ASN A 82 -12.67 -16.91 9.82
CA ASN A 82 -12.79 -15.73 8.99
C ASN A 82 -11.85 -14.64 9.50
N ALA A 83 -10.72 -14.46 8.83
CA ALA A 83 -9.71 -13.44 9.10
C ALA A 83 -9.89 -12.21 8.18
N GLY A 84 -11.08 -11.96 7.63
CA GLY A 84 -11.41 -10.74 6.89
C GLY A 84 -11.49 -9.52 7.81
N ILE A 85 -10.91 -8.39 7.39
CA ILE A 85 -11.03 -7.07 8.06
C ILE A 85 -11.36 -6.04 6.98
N SER A 86 -12.52 -5.36 7.13
CA SER A 86 -13.03 -4.43 6.15
C SER A 86 -12.03 -3.34 5.80
N GLY A 87 -11.90 -2.98 4.51
CA GLY A 87 -11.07 -1.87 4.04
C GLY A 87 -9.56 -2.08 4.14
N THR A 88 -9.09 -3.29 4.47
CA THR A 88 -7.65 -3.58 4.59
C THR A 88 -7.13 -4.39 3.41
N GLY A 89 -5.91 -4.06 2.98
CA GLY A 89 -5.17 -4.76 1.93
C GLY A 89 -4.05 -5.65 2.45
N SER A 90 -3.22 -6.14 1.55
CA SER A 90 -2.04 -6.95 1.85
C SER A 90 -1.02 -6.21 2.72
N ASN A 91 -0.97 -4.88 2.64
CA ASN A 91 -0.12 -4.01 3.46
C ASN A 91 -0.39 -4.13 4.97
N PHE A 92 -1.63 -4.39 5.37
CA PHE A 92 -1.97 -4.71 6.76
C PHE A 92 -1.98 -6.22 7.01
N GLY A 93 -2.32 -6.99 5.99
CA GLY A 93 -2.35 -8.45 6.02
C GLY A 93 -1.03 -9.07 6.50
N VAL A 94 0.09 -8.56 6.01
CA VAL A 94 1.43 -9.06 6.33
C VAL A 94 1.80 -8.90 7.81
N PHE A 95 1.33 -7.84 8.48
CA PHE A 95 1.63 -7.61 9.90
C PHE A 95 0.73 -8.40 10.85
N ARG A 96 -0.51 -8.69 10.44
CA ARG A 96 -1.46 -9.45 11.26
C ARG A 96 -1.46 -10.96 10.99
N LEU A 97 -0.57 -11.41 10.09
CA LEU A 97 -0.52 -12.80 9.62
C LEU A 97 -0.36 -13.81 10.76
N GLU A 98 0.55 -13.53 11.70
CA GLU A 98 0.77 -14.40 12.86
C GLU A 98 -0.50 -14.51 13.72
N ARG A 99 -1.08 -13.38 14.11
CA ARG A 99 -2.23 -13.32 14.99
C ARG A 99 -3.49 -13.95 14.38
N ASP A 100 -3.75 -13.65 13.09
CA ASP A 100 -5.06 -13.91 12.48
C ASP A 100 -5.08 -15.17 11.60
N VAL A 101 -3.90 -15.72 11.29
CA VAL A 101 -3.78 -16.87 10.38
C VAL A 101 -2.87 -17.97 10.97
N MET A 102 -1.58 -17.67 11.20
CA MET A 102 -0.59 -18.71 11.52
C MET A 102 -0.84 -19.36 12.88
N SER A 103 -1.30 -18.59 13.87
CA SER A 103 -1.68 -19.09 15.22
C SER A 103 -2.80 -20.14 15.20
N TYR A 104 -3.55 -20.26 14.12
CA TYR A 104 -4.59 -21.30 13.94
C TYR A 104 -4.06 -22.58 13.28
N HIS A 105 -2.78 -22.64 12.91
CA HIS A 105 -2.17 -23.79 12.22
C HIS A 105 -3.01 -24.25 11.02
N PRO A 106 -3.24 -23.39 10.00
CA PRO A 106 -4.13 -23.70 8.89
C PRO A 106 -3.59 -24.81 7.99
N ASP A 107 -4.50 -25.60 7.43
CA ASP A 107 -4.22 -26.55 6.34
C ASP A 107 -4.51 -25.91 4.97
N LEU A 108 -5.38 -24.89 4.93
CA LEU A 108 -5.71 -24.12 3.74
C LEU A 108 -5.89 -22.65 4.08
N VAL A 109 -5.26 -21.77 3.31
CA VAL A 109 -5.42 -20.31 3.42
C VAL A 109 -5.92 -19.75 2.10
N PHE A 110 -7.07 -19.07 2.13
CA PHE A 110 -7.52 -18.21 1.05
C PHE A 110 -6.99 -16.79 1.28
N ILE A 111 -6.48 -16.14 0.21
CA ILE A 111 -5.99 -14.75 0.23
C ILE A 111 -6.85 -13.92 -0.74
N GLU A 112 -7.57 -12.89 -0.22
CA GLU A 112 -8.47 -12.04 -0.99
C GLU A 112 -8.15 -10.56 -0.72
N TYR A 113 -7.33 -9.94 -1.58
CA TYR A 113 -6.92 -8.55 -1.45
C TYR A 113 -6.93 -7.75 -2.77
N ALA A 114 -7.26 -8.36 -3.90
CA ALA A 114 -7.13 -7.73 -5.21
C ALA A 114 -7.83 -6.37 -5.34
N VAL A 115 -9.02 -6.22 -4.76
CA VAL A 115 -9.77 -4.97 -4.75
C VAL A 115 -9.12 -3.94 -3.81
N ASN A 116 -8.75 -4.35 -2.60
CA ASN A 116 -8.18 -3.45 -1.60
C ASN A 116 -6.76 -2.99 -1.97
N ASP A 117 -5.98 -3.84 -2.63
CA ASP A 117 -4.65 -3.51 -3.13
C ASP A 117 -4.68 -2.65 -4.41
N GLY A 118 -5.86 -2.36 -4.95
CA GLY A 118 -6.01 -1.59 -6.19
C GLY A 118 -5.30 -0.23 -6.19
N GLY A 119 -5.20 0.42 -5.04
CA GLY A 119 -4.50 1.70 -4.88
C GLY A 119 -3.05 1.61 -4.40
N ALA A 120 -2.54 0.39 -4.11
CA ALA A 120 -1.17 0.22 -3.65
C ALA A 120 -0.16 0.34 -4.81
N ASP A 121 1.08 0.75 -4.52
CA ASP A 121 2.17 0.68 -5.50
C ASP A 121 2.54 -0.80 -5.81
N ASP A 122 3.11 -1.01 -7.00
CA ASP A 122 3.41 -2.37 -7.49
C ASP A 122 4.43 -3.10 -6.62
N THR A 123 5.47 -2.38 -6.19
CA THR A 123 6.59 -2.95 -5.44
C THR A 123 6.15 -3.41 -4.05
N SER A 124 5.46 -2.56 -3.29
CA SER A 124 4.99 -2.91 -1.94
C SER A 124 3.88 -3.95 -1.98
N CYS A 125 2.95 -3.90 -2.95
CA CYS A 125 1.92 -4.92 -3.11
C CYS A 125 2.52 -6.31 -3.35
N VAL A 126 3.42 -6.44 -4.32
CA VAL A 126 4.11 -7.70 -4.63
C VAL A 126 4.90 -8.19 -3.42
N ARG A 127 5.69 -7.32 -2.79
CA ARG A 127 6.45 -7.64 -1.58
C ARG A 127 5.57 -8.15 -0.44
N ASN A 128 4.43 -7.52 -0.18
CA ASN A 128 3.52 -7.92 0.88
C ASN A 128 2.94 -9.32 0.62
N LEU A 129 2.48 -9.59 -0.61
CA LEU A 129 1.97 -10.90 -0.99
C LEU A 129 3.04 -11.99 -0.90
N GLU A 130 4.25 -11.71 -1.42
CA GLU A 130 5.38 -12.64 -1.32
C GLU A 130 5.80 -12.91 0.13
N SER A 131 5.76 -11.88 0.98
CA SER A 131 6.04 -11.99 2.41
C SER A 131 5.02 -12.91 3.10
N ILE A 132 3.73 -12.74 2.80
CA ILE A 132 2.66 -13.61 3.31
C ILE A 132 2.88 -15.06 2.87
N ILE A 133 3.11 -15.28 1.58
CA ILE A 133 3.34 -16.63 1.02
C ILE A 133 4.57 -17.28 1.65
N THR A 134 5.69 -16.55 1.73
CA THR A 134 6.96 -17.05 2.26
C THR A 134 6.82 -17.46 3.73
N ARG A 135 6.15 -16.62 4.54
CA ARG A 135 5.90 -16.93 5.96
C ARG A 135 5.00 -18.14 6.13
N LEU A 136 3.91 -18.26 5.35
CA LEU A 136 3.04 -19.45 5.38
C LEU A 136 3.78 -20.72 4.98
N ARG A 137 4.62 -20.64 3.96
CA ARG A 137 5.44 -21.78 3.50
C ARG A 137 6.58 -22.17 4.45
N ALA A 138 6.99 -21.25 5.33
CA ALA A 138 7.99 -21.51 6.36
C ALA A 138 7.42 -22.17 7.64
N MET A 139 6.11 -22.34 7.74
CA MET A 139 5.49 -23.05 8.87
C MET A 139 5.95 -24.52 8.90
N GLU A 140 5.95 -25.13 10.07
CA GLU A 140 6.28 -26.55 10.26
C GLU A 140 5.40 -27.47 9.39
N SER A 141 4.12 -27.12 9.28
CA SER A 141 3.14 -27.73 8.36
C SER A 141 2.59 -26.65 7.43
N PRO A 142 3.21 -26.42 6.27
CA PRO A 142 2.79 -25.39 5.35
C PRO A 142 1.37 -25.62 4.82
N PRO A 143 0.47 -24.62 4.85
CA PRO A 143 -0.86 -24.76 4.29
C PRO A 143 -0.86 -24.72 2.76
N ALA A 144 -1.89 -25.29 2.14
CA ALA A 144 -2.26 -24.91 0.79
C ALA A 144 -2.68 -23.44 0.73
N ILE A 145 -2.35 -22.75 -0.36
CA ILE A 145 -2.70 -21.34 -0.57
C ILE A 145 -3.53 -21.22 -1.85
N VAL A 146 -4.63 -20.46 -1.79
CA VAL A 146 -5.48 -20.14 -2.94
C VAL A 146 -5.73 -18.63 -2.97
N PHE A 147 -5.47 -17.99 -4.10
CA PHE A 147 -5.80 -16.60 -4.32
C PHE A 147 -7.25 -16.46 -4.83
N VAL A 148 -7.96 -15.48 -4.30
CA VAL A 148 -9.34 -15.14 -4.64
C VAL A 148 -9.35 -13.73 -5.22
N GLU A 149 -9.37 -13.62 -6.54
CA GLU A 149 -9.27 -12.37 -7.26
C GLU A 149 -10.65 -11.72 -7.41
N SER A 150 -11.05 -10.95 -6.41
CA SER A 150 -12.36 -10.33 -6.32
C SER A 150 -12.67 -9.39 -7.49
N ALA A 151 -13.93 -9.41 -7.93
CA ALA A 151 -14.42 -8.59 -9.04
C ALA A 151 -14.72 -7.15 -8.60
N ALA A 152 -14.55 -6.21 -9.51
CA ALA A 152 -14.95 -4.82 -9.35
C ALA A 152 -15.56 -4.27 -10.65
N LYS A 153 -16.60 -3.41 -10.53
CA LYS A 153 -17.36 -2.86 -11.66
C LYS A 153 -16.49 -2.11 -12.68
N LEU A 154 -15.45 -1.45 -12.21
CA LEU A 154 -14.51 -0.69 -13.04
C LEU A 154 -13.24 -1.49 -13.38
N GLY A 155 -13.25 -2.79 -13.12
CA GLY A 155 -12.10 -3.67 -13.18
C GLY A 155 -11.30 -3.66 -11.88
N SER A 156 -10.78 -4.83 -11.49
CA SER A 156 -9.84 -4.94 -10.37
C SER A 156 -8.43 -5.16 -10.90
N ASN A 157 -7.43 -4.80 -10.09
CA ASN A 157 -6.04 -4.89 -10.49
C ASN A 157 -5.48 -6.29 -10.22
N HIS A 158 -5.96 -7.28 -10.99
CA HIS A 158 -5.54 -8.68 -10.83
C HIS A 158 -4.10 -8.93 -11.29
N THR A 159 -3.54 -8.08 -12.14
CA THR A 159 -2.25 -8.34 -12.82
C THR A 159 -1.12 -8.64 -11.84
N ARG A 160 -1.05 -7.91 -10.73
CA ARG A 160 0.00 -8.11 -9.70
C ARG A 160 -0.18 -9.42 -8.97
N HIS A 161 -1.40 -9.70 -8.53
CA HIS A 161 -1.75 -10.92 -7.83
C HIS A 161 -1.51 -12.15 -8.70
N ASN A 162 -2.00 -12.14 -9.96
CA ASN A 162 -1.79 -13.21 -10.94
C ASN A 162 -0.29 -13.47 -11.18
N ARG A 163 0.52 -12.40 -11.28
CA ARG A 163 1.98 -12.54 -11.45
C ARG A 163 2.62 -13.27 -10.26
N VAL A 164 2.24 -12.89 -9.04
CA VAL A 164 2.73 -13.54 -7.81
C VAL A 164 2.22 -14.98 -7.73
N ALA A 165 0.92 -15.22 -7.95
CA ALA A 165 0.34 -16.56 -7.92
C ALA A 165 1.02 -17.51 -8.93
N ALA A 166 1.24 -17.04 -10.16
CA ALA A 166 1.94 -17.81 -11.19
C ALA A 166 3.39 -18.12 -10.81
N HIS A 167 4.11 -17.12 -10.27
CA HIS A 167 5.50 -17.29 -9.83
C HIS A 167 5.66 -18.32 -8.71
N TYR A 168 4.75 -18.32 -7.76
CA TYR A 168 4.75 -19.24 -6.63
C TYR A 168 3.94 -20.53 -6.87
N ASN A 169 3.45 -20.76 -8.09
CA ASN A 169 2.63 -21.92 -8.46
C ASN A 169 1.39 -22.10 -7.55
N ILE A 170 0.71 -21.00 -7.25
CA ILE A 170 -0.51 -20.93 -6.43
C ILE A 170 -1.74 -20.98 -7.33
N LEU A 171 -2.81 -21.67 -6.88
CA LEU A 171 -4.11 -21.60 -7.57
C LEU A 171 -4.69 -20.19 -7.41
N ASP A 172 -4.96 -19.56 -8.55
CA ASP A 172 -5.49 -18.22 -8.66
C ASP A 172 -6.86 -18.26 -9.34
N VAL A 173 -7.89 -17.75 -8.67
CA VAL A 173 -9.28 -17.86 -9.11
C VAL A 173 -9.88 -16.49 -9.40
N ASN A 174 -10.08 -16.19 -10.69
CA ASN A 174 -10.54 -14.91 -11.19
C ASN A 174 -12.07 -14.76 -11.07
N MET A 175 -12.53 -14.04 -10.05
CA MET A 175 -13.95 -13.79 -9.81
C MET A 175 -14.56 -12.77 -10.78
N GLN A 176 -13.74 -11.88 -11.37
CA GLN A 176 -14.22 -10.98 -12.43
C GLN A 176 -14.69 -11.78 -13.64
N ALA A 177 -13.87 -12.73 -14.10
CA ALA A 177 -14.24 -13.59 -15.23
C ALA A 177 -15.50 -14.42 -14.94
N ALA A 178 -15.64 -14.93 -13.71
CA ALA A 178 -16.83 -15.67 -13.29
C ALA A 178 -18.09 -14.78 -13.25
N ALA A 179 -17.97 -13.56 -12.75
CA ALA A 179 -19.06 -12.58 -12.74
C ALA A 179 -19.48 -12.20 -14.17
N ASP A 180 -18.53 -11.85 -15.03
CA ASP A 180 -18.78 -11.46 -16.41
C ASP A 180 -19.46 -12.60 -17.19
N ALA A 181 -19.01 -13.85 -17.01
CA ALA A 181 -19.62 -15.02 -17.62
C ALA A 181 -21.07 -15.22 -17.14
N ARG A 182 -21.33 -15.08 -15.84
CA ARG A 182 -22.67 -15.21 -15.27
C ARG A 182 -23.62 -14.11 -15.76
N LEU A 183 -23.15 -12.86 -15.83
CA LEU A 183 -23.93 -11.73 -16.33
C LEU A 183 -24.27 -11.91 -17.82
N ALA A 184 -23.31 -12.39 -18.62
CA ALA A 184 -23.53 -12.71 -20.03
C ALA A 184 -24.56 -13.86 -20.22
N GLU A 185 -24.49 -14.91 -19.39
CA GLU A 185 -25.41 -16.05 -19.42
C GLU A 185 -26.85 -15.64 -19.06
N THR A 186 -27.01 -14.81 -18.02
CA THR A 186 -28.33 -14.44 -17.49
C THR A 186 -28.92 -13.20 -18.14
N GLY A 187 -28.11 -12.39 -18.83
CA GLY A 187 -28.50 -11.06 -19.33
C GLY A 187 -28.74 -10.05 -18.22
N GLY A 188 -28.28 -10.33 -17.00
CA GLY A 188 -28.42 -9.48 -15.83
C GLY A 188 -27.45 -8.31 -15.82
N GLY A 189 -27.78 -7.25 -15.05
CA GLY A 189 -26.86 -6.16 -14.74
C GLY A 189 -25.96 -6.49 -13.55
N TRP A 190 -24.98 -5.64 -13.29
CA TRP A 190 -24.02 -5.77 -12.17
C TRP A 190 -24.72 -5.97 -10.81
N ASP A 191 -25.80 -5.27 -10.57
CA ASP A 191 -26.64 -5.31 -9.37
C ASP A 191 -27.30 -6.67 -9.10
N SER A 192 -27.38 -7.56 -10.11
CA SER A 192 -27.84 -8.93 -9.90
C SER A 192 -26.85 -9.79 -9.09
N LEU A 193 -25.57 -9.41 -9.06
CA LEU A 193 -24.49 -10.11 -8.34
C LEU A 193 -23.84 -9.27 -7.24
N PHE A 194 -23.94 -7.95 -7.28
CA PHE A 194 -23.23 -7.04 -6.38
C PHE A 194 -24.18 -5.99 -5.78
N GLY A 195 -23.93 -5.64 -4.51
CA GLY A 195 -24.68 -4.60 -3.79
C GLY A 195 -24.18 -3.19 -4.09
N ASP A 196 -22.92 -3.07 -4.54
CA ASP A 196 -22.26 -1.84 -4.95
C ASP A 196 -21.19 -2.13 -6.02
N ASN A 197 -20.17 -1.28 -6.13
CA ASN A 197 -19.14 -1.45 -7.15
C ASN A 197 -18.20 -2.66 -6.92
N VAL A 198 -18.14 -3.22 -5.71
CA VAL A 198 -17.15 -4.25 -5.34
C VAL A 198 -17.72 -5.36 -4.45
N HIS A 199 -18.73 -5.10 -3.63
CA HIS A 199 -19.22 -6.06 -2.65
C HIS A 199 -20.29 -6.99 -3.26
N PRO A 200 -20.02 -8.31 -3.33
CA PRO A 200 -21.02 -9.28 -3.77
C PRO A 200 -22.27 -9.23 -2.88
N ASN A 201 -23.45 -9.35 -3.48
CA ASN A 201 -24.69 -9.67 -2.77
C ASN A 201 -24.77 -11.19 -2.50
N GLU A 202 -25.88 -11.67 -1.96
CA GLU A 202 -26.10 -13.10 -1.67
C GLU A 202 -25.80 -14.00 -2.88
N THR A 203 -26.25 -13.59 -4.09
CA THR A 203 -26.04 -14.33 -5.34
C THR A 203 -24.57 -14.29 -5.75
N GLY A 204 -23.92 -13.15 -5.60
CA GLY A 204 -22.50 -12.99 -5.89
C GLY A 204 -21.62 -13.82 -4.94
N HIS A 205 -21.91 -13.82 -3.64
CA HIS A 205 -21.21 -14.69 -2.69
C HIS A 205 -21.40 -16.18 -2.98
N ALA A 206 -22.60 -16.60 -3.39
CA ALA A 206 -22.84 -17.98 -3.81
C ALA A 206 -22.05 -18.32 -5.09
N LEU A 207 -21.98 -17.41 -6.06
CA LEU A 207 -21.16 -17.55 -7.26
C LEU A 207 -19.69 -17.73 -6.92
N TYR A 208 -19.14 -16.90 -6.02
CA TYR A 208 -17.73 -16.99 -5.60
C TYR A 208 -17.41 -18.36 -4.98
N ALA A 209 -18.24 -18.81 -4.03
CA ALA A 209 -18.05 -20.12 -3.39
C ALA A 209 -18.12 -21.28 -4.39
N GLU A 210 -19.08 -21.23 -5.34
CA GLU A 210 -19.20 -22.25 -6.38
C GLU A 210 -18.00 -22.24 -7.33
N THR A 211 -17.57 -21.05 -7.77
CA THR A 211 -16.42 -20.89 -8.66
C THR A 211 -15.14 -21.42 -8.01
N LEU A 212 -14.89 -21.07 -6.74
CA LEU A 212 -13.75 -21.59 -5.97
C LEU A 212 -13.78 -23.11 -5.86
N TRP A 213 -14.94 -23.66 -5.49
CA TRP A 213 -15.09 -25.11 -5.35
C TRP A 213 -14.78 -25.83 -6.66
N GLN A 214 -15.34 -25.34 -7.77
CA GLN A 214 -15.09 -25.93 -9.08
C GLN A 214 -13.64 -25.78 -9.52
N ALA A 215 -13.01 -24.63 -9.28
CA ALA A 215 -11.60 -24.40 -9.61
C ALA A 215 -10.67 -25.34 -8.84
N MET A 216 -10.88 -25.50 -7.53
CA MET A 216 -10.10 -26.42 -6.70
C MET A 216 -10.29 -27.87 -7.14
N ARG A 217 -11.51 -28.31 -7.46
CA ARG A 217 -11.80 -29.65 -7.97
C ARG A 217 -11.21 -29.90 -9.35
N ALA A 218 -11.19 -28.86 -10.20
CA ALA A 218 -10.58 -28.97 -11.53
C ALA A 218 -9.05 -29.09 -11.44
N ASP A 219 -8.41 -28.36 -10.52
CA ASP A 219 -6.98 -28.47 -10.28
C ASP A 219 -6.58 -29.91 -9.89
N LEU A 220 -7.36 -30.57 -9.04
CA LEU A 220 -7.16 -31.96 -8.66
C LEU A 220 -7.21 -32.96 -9.84
N ALA A 221 -7.97 -32.62 -10.87
CA ALA A 221 -8.09 -33.45 -12.05
C ALA A 221 -6.90 -33.33 -13.02
N LEU A 222 -6.01 -32.35 -12.80
CA LEU A 222 -4.81 -32.15 -13.58
C LEU A 222 -3.76 -33.23 -13.26
N PRO A 223 -2.82 -33.50 -14.18
CA PRO A 223 -1.72 -34.43 -13.93
C PRO A 223 -0.83 -33.92 -12.79
N ALA A 224 -0.24 -34.83 -12.03
CA ALA A 224 0.74 -34.47 -11.01
C ALA A 224 1.93 -33.76 -11.65
N GLY A 225 2.30 -32.59 -11.12
CA GLY A 225 3.48 -31.85 -11.57
C GLY A 225 4.77 -32.49 -11.05
N SER A 226 5.87 -32.23 -11.74
CA SER A 226 7.21 -32.64 -11.30
C SER A 226 7.85 -31.69 -10.29
N VAL A 227 7.19 -30.57 -9.96
CA VAL A 227 7.72 -29.56 -9.01
C VAL A 227 7.46 -30.06 -7.60
N ALA A 228 8.54 -30.36 -6.87
CA ALA A 228 8.44 -30.67 -5.44
C ALA A 228 7.89 -29.46 -4.67
N ALA A 229 6.93 -29.70 -3.79
CA ALA A 229 6.53 -28.71 -2.79
C ALA A 229 7.78 -28.25 -2.03
N GLY A 230 7.99 -26.93 -1.90
CA GLY A 230 9.10 -26.38 -1.12
C GLY A 230 10.40 -26.06 -1.86
N SER A 231 10.43 -26.05 -3.19
CA SER A 231 11.57 -25.46 -3.91
C SER A 231 11.65 -23.97 -3.54
N ALA A 232 12.79 -23.52 -3.01
CA ALA A 232 13.05 -22.11 -2.76
C ALA A 232 12.91 -21.35 -4.10
N VAL A 233 11.95 -20.45 -4.15
CA VAL A 233 11.69 -19.58 -5.31
C VAL A 233 12.27 -18.21 -4.97
N GLU A 234 13.15 -17.69 -5.83
CA GLU A 234 13.68 -16.34 -5.64
C GLU A 234 12.54 -15.32 -5.71
N PRO A 235 12.45 -14.39 -4.74
CA PRO A 235 11.40 -13.40 -4.75
C PRO A 235 11.41 -12.50 -6.00
N LEU A 236 10.24 -12.09 -6.45
CA LEU A 236 10.08 -11.03 -7.47
C LEU A 236 10.50 -9.66 -6.93
N SER A 237 10.40 -9.47 -5.61
CA SER A 237 10.74 -8.24 -4.91
C SER A 237 12.24 -8.09 -4.75
N SER A 238 12.85 -7.15 -5.46
CA SER A 238 14.30 -6.89 -5.40
C SER A 238 14.78 -6.27 -4.09
N GLY A 239 13.89 -5.62 -3.32
CA GLY A 239 14.20 -4.92 -2.08
C GLY A 239 14.19 -5.78 -0.81
N GLY A 240 13.76 -7.05 -0.92
CA GLY A 240 13.59 -7.96 0.23
C GLY A 240 12.14 -8.09 0.69
N LEU A 241 11.90 -8.96 1.69
CA LEU A 241 10.59 -9.33 2.19
C LEU A 241 10.41 -8.91 3.66
N ILE A 242 9.14 -8.84 4.11
CA ILE A 242 8.75 -8.61 5.51
C ILE A 242 8.47 -9.98 6.14
N LEU A 243 9.50 -10.62 6.68
CA LEU A 243 9.40 -12.00 7.17
C LEU A 243 8.95 -12.10 8.63
N ASP A 244 9.04 -11.03 9.38
CA ASP A 244 8.77 -10.95 10.81
C ASP A 244 7.86 -9.76 11.19
N GLY A 245 7.05 -9.29 10.24
CA GLY A 245 6.08 -8.22 10.49
C GLY A 245 5.10 -8.55 11.61
N ALA A 246 4.92 -7.63 12.55
CA ALA A 246 4.10 -7.79 13.73
C ALA A 246 3.23 -6.56 14.02
N LEU A 247 2.10 -6.81 14.70
CA LEU A 247 1.26 -5.78 15.31
C LEU A 247 1.75 -5.53 16.73
N VAL A 248 2.35 -4.38 16.98
CA VAL A 248 2.81 -4.00 18.32
C VAL A 248 1.78 -3.08 18.96
N VAL A 249 1.20 -3.51 20.07
CA VAL A 249 0.29 -2.68 20.87
C VAL A 249 1.10 -1.69 21.68
N PRO A 250 0.97 -0.37 21.46
CA PRO A 250 1.71 0.63 22.24
C PRO A 250 1.08 0.80 23.62
N ASN A 251 1.43 -0.10 24.53
CA ASN A 251 0.89 -0.14 25.91
C ASN A 251 1.83 0.55 26.89
N PHE A 252 1.79 1.88 26.93
CA PHE A 252 2.59 2.68 27.87
C PHE A 252 1.91 4.02 28.18
N GLN A 253 2.49 4.76 29.13
CA GLN A 253 2.11 6.13 29.48
C GLN A 253 3.36 7.01 29.42
N LEU A 254 3.35 8.04 28.58
CA LEU A 254 4.48 8.94 28.37
C LEU A 254 4.04 10.26 27.75
N GLY A 255 4.50 11.40 28.32
CA GLY A 255 4.39 12.71 27.66
C GLY A 255 2.98 13.16 27.27
N GLY A 256 1.98 12.85 28.10
CA GLY A 256 0.57 13.17 27.79
C GLY A 256 -0.14 12.15 26.91
N TRP A 257 0.52 11.02 26.63
CA TRP A 257 -0.10 9.86 25.99
C TRP A 257 -0.43 8.81 27.04
N ASP A 258 -1.59 8.19 26.93
CA ASP A 258 -2.09 7.18 27.86
C ASP A 258 -2.73 6.00 27.11
N TYR A 259 -2.29 4.78 27.45
CA TYR A 259 -2.89 3.58 26.87
C TYR A 259 -4.23 3.29 27.55
N ARG A 260 -5.24 3.01 26.74
CA ARG A 260 -6.54 2.55 27.19
C ARG A 260 -6.91 1.24 26.50
N ALA A 261 -7.16 0.22 27.33
CA ALA A 261 -7.76 -1.01 26.86
C ALA A 261 -9.21 -0.71 26.46
N GLU A 262 -9.58 -0.97 25.23
CA GLU A 262 -10.93 -0.72 24.73
C GLU A 262 -11.92 -1.69 25.41
N SER A 263 -12.81 -1.13 26.21
CA SER A 263 -13.84 -1.91 26.93
C SER A 263 -15.22 -1.91 26.25
N GLY A 264 -15.38 -1.22 25.09
CA GLY A 264 -16.69 -0.75 24.71
C GLY A 264 -17.40 -1.57 23.65
N GLN A 265 -17.04 -1.53 22.40
CA GLN A 265 -17.90 -2.04 21.32
C GLN A 265 -17.36 -3.31 20.68
N SER A 266 -18.23 -4.31 20.49
CA SER A 266 -17.82 -5.66 20.05
C SER A 266 -17.14 -5.72 18.68
N TRP A 267 -17.45 -4.81 17.76
CA TRP A 267 -16.85 -4.75 16.44
C TRP A 267 -15.42 -4.21 16.44
N TRP A 268 -15.06 -3.35 17.40
CA TRP A 268 -13.70 -2.78 17.59
C TRP A 268 -12.65 -3.85 17.91
N ARG A 269 -13.01 -4.83 18.73
CA ARG A 269 -12.10 -5.89 19.21
C ARG A 269 -11.53 -6.74 18.08
N LYS A 270 -12.19 -6.79 16.93
CA LYS A 270 -11.67 -7.45 15.74
C LYS A 270 -10.47 -6.69 15.15
N TYR A 271 -10.47 -5.38 15.28
CA TYR A 271 -9.45 -4.49 14.72
C TYR A 271 -8.36 -4.20 15.74
N PHE A 272 -8.71 -3.73 16.93
CA PHE A 272 -7.78 -3.22 17.92
C PHE A 272 -8.04 -3.83 19.30
N GLN A 273 -6.94 -4.07 20.05
CA GLN A 273 -7.02 -4.56 21.45
C GLN A 273 -7.10 -3.40 22.45
N GLY A 274 -6.76 -2.21 22.03
CA GLY A 274 -6.74 -0.96 22.76
C GLY A 274 -6.12 0.13 21.94
N SER A 275 -5.94 1.31 22.49
CA SER A 275 -5.28 2.43 21.82
C SER A 275 -4.44 3.27 22.78
N LEU A 276 -3.33 3.79 22.27
CA LEU A 276 -2.55 4.84 22.89
C LEU A 276 -3.19 6.18 22.49
N GLN A 277 -3.71 6.92 23.45
CA GLN A 277 -4.49 8.14 23.24
C GLN A 277 -3.74 9.37 23.69
N THR A 278 -3.86 10.46 22.94
CA THR A 278 -3.34 11.75 23.35
C THR A 278 -4.25 12.43 24.36
N GLY A 279 -3.66 13.06 25.38
CA GLY A 279 -4.33 14.04 26.22
C GLY A 279 -4.15 15.44 25.66
N PRO A 280 -4.76 16.47 26.28
CA PRO A 280 -4.74 17.85 25.82
C PRO A 280 -3.33 18.47 25.76
N ASP A 281 -2.39 17.96 26.55
CA ASP A 281 -1.01 18.44 26.64
C ASP A 281 0.00 17.42 26.05
N ALA A 282 -0.46 16.55 25.15
CA ALA A 282 0.37 15.52 24.56
C ALA A 282 1.55 16.12 23.78
N GLN A 283 2.75 15.68 24.16
CA GLN A 283 3.99 16.07 23.52
C GLN A 283 4.36 15.06 22.44
N PRO A 284 5.20 15.42 21.46
CA PRO A 284 5.80 14.46 20.57
C PRO A 284 6.48 13.32 21.33
N ILE A 285 6.21 12.08 20.92
CA ILE A 285 6.87 10.91 21.49
C ILE A 285 7.79 10.27 20.47
N HIS A 286 8.83 9.62 20.97
CA HIS A 286 9.86 8.97 20.17
C HIS A 286 9.98 7.54 20.64
N LEU A 287 9.91 6.60 19.71
CA LEU A 287 9.88 5.17 19.99
C LEU A 287 11.00 4.50 19.21
N PRO A 288 11.98 3.86 19.87
CA PRO A 288 12.96 3.06 19.15
C PRO A 288 12.28 1.80 18.61
N PHE A 289 12.60 1.44 17.38
CA PHE A 289 12.23 0.15 16.81
C PHE A 289 13.39 -0.42 16.01
N TYR A 290 13.41 -1.74 15.86
CA TYR A 290 14.40 -2.44 15.05
C TYR A 290 13.74 -2.99 13.80
N GLY A 291 14.44 -2.95 12.67
CA GLY A 291 14.04 -3.60 11.44
C GLY A 291 14.00 -2.68 10.23
N ARG A 292 13.29 -3.12 9.20
CA ARG A 292 13.26 -2.47 7.88
C ARG A 292 11.89 -1.90 7.54
N THR A 293 10.90 -2.10 8.40
CA THR A 293 9.52 -1.72 8.10
C THR A 293 8.89 -0.94 9.23
N VAL A 294 8.06 0.03 8.88
CA VAL A 294 7.31 0.84 9.84
C VAL A 294 5.95 1.21 9.28
N GLY A 295 4.96 1.19 10.14
CA GLY A 295 3.61 1.66 9.83
C GLY A 295 2.82 1.91 11.11
N ILE A 296 1.64 2.46 10.95
CA ILE A 296 0.75 2.84 12.04
C ILE A 296 -0.69 2.49 11.65
N ALA A 297 -1.39 1.87 12.57
CA ALA A 297 -2.84 1.72 12.48
C ALA A 297 -3.47 2.55 13.60
N LEU A 298 -4.30 3.52 13.23
CA LEU A 298 -4.96 4.40 14.18
C LEU A 298 -6.47 4.36 14.01
N LEU A 299 -7.16 4.72 15.09
CA LEU A 299 -8.59 4.91 15.09
C LEU A 299 -8.91 6.32 14.65
N THR A 300 -9.97 6.44 13.86
CA THR A 300 -10.46 7.73 13.40
C THR A 300 -11.78 8.07 14.07
N SER A 301 -12.04 9.35 14.30
CA SER A 301 -13.29 9.84 14.87
C SER A 301 -13.65 11.23 14.34
N GLU A 302 -14.93 11.59 14.45
CA GLU A 302 -15.36 12.96 14.24
C GLU A 302 -14.75 13.87 15.32
N GLY A 303 -13.95 14.80 14.97
CA GLY A 303 -13.29 15.70 15.94
C GLY A 303 -11.87 15.30 16.33
N ALA A 304 -11.31 14.27 15.71
CA ALA A 304 -9.90 13.96 15.86
C ALA A 304 -9.02 14.98 15.13
N GLY A 305 -7.77 15.10 15.59
CA GLY A 305 -6.72 15.89 14.95
C GLY A 305 -5.97 15.10 13.87
N LYS A 306 -4.70 15.44 13.70
CA LYS A 306 -3.75 14.73 12.83
C LYS A 306 -2.60 14.15 13.63
N LEU A 307 -2.03 13.09 13.09
CA LEU A 307 -0.77 12.54 13.56
C LEU A 307 0.30 12.76 12.49
N ARG A 308 1.31 13.56 12.79
CA ARG A 308 2.52 13.65 11.97
C ARG A 308 3.47 12.53 12.37
N VAL A 309 4.00 11.85 11.37
CA VAL A 309 4.88 10.70 11.53
C VAL A 309 6.23 10.98 10.89
N ALA A 310 7.29 10.69 11.62
CA ALA A 310 8.66 10.78 11.12
C ALA A 310 9.48 9.55 11.54
N VAL A 311 10.46 9.17 10.73
CA VAL A 311 11.46 8.15 11.05
C VAL A 311 12.85 8.76 10.97
N ASP A 312 13.66 8.54 11.99
CA ASP A 312 15.00 9.11 12.17
C ASP A 312 15.05 10.64 12.03
N GLY A 313 13.90 11.26 12.33
CA GLY A 313 13.66 12.67 12.21
C GLY A 313 13.28 13.14 10.80
N ASP A 314 13.21 12.25 9.82
CA ASP A 314 12.73 12.58 8.49
C ASP A 314 11.21 12.40 8.42
N TYR A 315 10.52 13.36 7.82
CA TYR A 315 9.07 13.35 7.67
C TYR A 315 8.63 12.17 6.78
N LEU A 316 7.60 11.45 7.20
CA LEU A 316 6.97 10.43 6.38
C LEU A 316 5.58 10.87 5.89
N THR A 317 4.69 11.21 6.81
CA THR A 317 3.30 11.52 6.48
C THR A 317 2.59 12.28 7.59
N ASP A 318 1.48 12.94 7.24
CA ASP A 318 0.46 13.41 8.18
C ASP A 318 -0.80 12.55 8.02
N ILE A 319 -1.12 11.75 9.04
CA ILE A 319 -2.31 10.92 9.02
C ILE A 319 -3.48 11.73 9.60
N ASP A 320 -4.49 11.99 8.78
CA ASP A 320 -5.72 12.63 9.22
C ASP A 320 -6.59 11.62 9.97
N ALA A 321 -6.80 11.86 11.27
CA ALA A 321 -7.61 11.02 12.13
C ALA A 321 -9.10 11.43 12.12
N GLN A 322 -9.46 12.56 11.49
CA GLN A 322 -10.85 13.01 11.32
C GLN A 322 -11.46 12.40 10.07
N ARG A 323 -12.09 11.24 10.18
CA ARG A 323 -12.83 10.59 9.09
C ARG A 323 -14.08 9.91 9.62
N ASP A 324 -15.08 9.74 8.76
CA ASP A 324 -16.26 8.89 9.01
C ASP A 324 -15.91 7.40 9.10
N TRP A 325 -14.69 7.04 8.76
CA TRP A 325 -14.17 5.67 8.80
C TRP A 325 -13.50 5.40 10.15
N TYR A 326 -13.75 4.26 10.70
CA TYR A 326 -13.37 3.89 12.06
C TYR A 326 -11.87 3.65 12.28
N TYR A 327 -11.05 3.67 11.23
CA TYR A 327 -9.58 3.52 11.31
C TYR A 327 -8.86 4.04 10.06
N SER A 328 -7.56 4.30 10.21
CA SER A 328 -6.62 4.58 9.12
C SER A 328 -5.38 3.70 9.32
N ILE A 329 -4.86 3.14 8.22
CA ILE A 329 -3.65 2.33 8.23
C ILE A 329 -2.68 2.97 7.26
N TYR A 330 -1.50 3.28 7.77
CA TYR A 330 -0.37 3.75 7.00
C TYR A 330 0.78 2.77 7.15
N VAL A 331 1.37 2.34 6.06
CA VAL A 331 2.61 1.56 6.03
C VAL A 331 3.57 2.27 5.09
N TYR A 332 4.77 2.55 5.56
CA TYR A 332 5.78 3.17 4.71
C TYR A 332 6.11 2.25 3.53
N PRO A 333 6.01 2.73 2.27
CA PRO A 333 6.07 1.86 1.11
C PRO A 333 7.47 1.33 0.81
N GLU A 334 8.52 2.02 1.24
CA GLU A 334 9.90 1.60 1.08
C GLU A 334 10.39 0.79 2.29
N LEU A 335 11.37 -0.09 2.09
CA LEU A 335 12.08 -0.71 3.21
C LEU A 335 13.24 0.17 3.65
N LEU A 336 13.33 0.39 4.96
CA LEU A 336 14.48 1.01 5.59
C LEU A 336 15.72 0.10 5.51
N GLU A 337 16.87 0.65 5.78
CA GLU A 337 18.05 -0.19 6.08
C GLU A 337 17.80 -1.00 7.35
N GLU A 338 18.31 -2.22 7.42
CA GLU A 338 18.14 -3.03 8.63
C GLU A 338 18.92 -2.44 9.81
N GLY A 339 18.22 -2.07 10.87
CA GLY A 339 18.85 -1.42 12.01
C GLY A 339 17.87 -0.88 13.05
N TRP A 340 18.42 -0.18 14.03
CA TRP A 340 17.66 0.60 15.00
C TRP A 340 17.30 1.96 14.44
N HIS A 341 16.01 2.28 14.51
CA HIS A 341 15.39 3.52 14.04
C HIS A 341 14.59 4.19 15.15
N VAL A 342 14.23 5.45 14.93
CA VAL A 342 13.35 6.22 15.80
C VAL A 342 12.07 6.58 15.07
N LEU A 343 10.96 6.02 15.51
CA LEU A 343 9.63 6.48 15.11
C LEU A 343 9.21 7.66 15.97
N SER A 344 8.95 8.80 15.37
CA SER A 344 8.43 9.99 16.04
C SER A 344 6.96 10.18 15.70
N LEU A 345 6.12 10.29 16.73
CA LEU A 345 4.69 10.55 16.65
C LEU A 345 4.40 11.94 17.21
N ILE A 346 3.92 12.84 16.36
CA ILE A 346 3.72 14.25 16.68
C ILE A 346 2.24 14.58 16.53
N PRO A 347 1.51 14.74 17.66
CA PRO A 347 0.10 15.12 17.63
C PRO A 347 -0.06 16.54 17.09
N MET A 348 -1.03 16.75 16.21
CA MET A 348 -1.28 18.03 15.57
C MET A 348 -2.77 18.39 15.58
N GLU A 349 -3.06 19.64 15.87
CA GLU A 349 -4.40 20.19 15.64
C GLU A 349 -4.76 20.14 14.15
N ALA A 350 -6.00 19.80 13.85
CA ALA A 350 -6.52 19.85 12.50
C ALA A 350 -8.01 20.19 12.49
N HIS A 351 -8.46 20.85 11.45
CA HIS A 351 -9.88 21.21 11.25
C HIS A 351 -10.52 21.97 12.43
N GLY A 352 -9.70 22.73 13.19
CA GLY A 352 -10.16 23.40 14.41
C GLY A 352 -10.40 22.48 15.59
N GLN A 353 -9.94 21.25 15.52
CA GLN A 353 -10.01 20.24 16.59
C GLN A 353 -8.66 20.06 17.26
N PRO A 354 -8.64 19.72 18.56
CA PRO A 354 -7.41 19.42 19.29
C PRO A 354 -6.71 18.20 18.69
N ALA A 355 -5.45 18.01 19.06
CA ALA A 355 -4.66 16.87 18.67
C ALA A 355 -5.12 15.58 19.41
N ASP A 356 -6.37 15.18 19.25
CA ASP A 356 -6.92 13.94 19.79
C ASP A 356 -6.68 12.81 18.80
N VAL A 357 -5.72 11.94 19.11
CA VAL A 357 -5.28 10.86 18.24
C VAL A 357 -5.22 9.54 19.01
N HIS A 358 -5.65 8.46 18.40
CA HIS A 358 -5.72 7.14 19.00
C HIS A 358 -4.93 6.13 18.16
N VAL A 359 -3.72 5.79 18.60
CA VAL A 359 -2.86 4.80 17.92
C VAL A 359 -3.17 3.40 18.43
N GLY A 360 -3.72 2.54 17.59
CA GLY A 360 -4.05 1.16 17.94
C GLY A 360 -2.88 0.19 17.80
N TYR A 361 -2.12 0.29 16.71
CA TYR A 361 -0.94 -0.54 16.49
C TYR A 361 0.20 0.25 15.87
N LEU A 362 1.42 -0.11 16.25
CA LEU A 362 2.61 0.11 15.47
C LEU A 362 2.84 -1.15 14.61
N LEU A 363 3.13 -0.94 13.34
CA LEU A 363 3.37 -1.99 12.35
C LEU A 363 4.88 -2.03 12.12
N THR A 364 5.55 -2.95 12.76
CA THR A 364 7.02 -3.04 12.74
C THR A 364 7.44 -4.50 12.62
N GLN A 365 8.74 -4.71 12.61
CA GLN A 365 9.33 -6.03 12.85
C GLN A 365 9.03 -6.48 14.29
N ASP A 366 8.96 -7.79 14.53
CA ASP A 366 8.70 -8.33 15.86
C ASP A 366 9.78 -7.86 16.85
N PRO A 367 9.44 -7.06 17.87
CA PRO A 367 10.42 -6.51 18.79
C PRO A 367 11.10 -7.58 19.67
N THR A 368 10.54 -8.79 19.75
CA THR A 368 11.14 -9.89 20.52
C THR A 368 12.38 -10.47 19.84
N THR A 369 12.55 -10.21 18.55
CA THR A 369 13.73 -10.63 17.77
C THR A 369 14.81 -9.55 17.67
N ALA A 370 14.52 -8.34 18.18
CA ALA A 370 15.43 -7.21 18.09
C ALA A 370 16.71 -7.42 18.93
N PRO A 371 17.90 -7.05 18.40
CA PRO A 371 19.12 -7.06 19.19
C PRO A 371 19.09 -5.98 20.28
N GLU A 372 20.06 -6.02 21.20
CA GLU A 372 20.23 -4.95 22.20
C GLU A 372 20.50 -3.60 21.51
N ILE A 373 19.90 -2.52 22.03
CA ILE A 373 20.10 -1.17 21.49
C ILE A 373 21.54 -0.72 21.76
N PRO A 374 22.35 -0.42 20.71
CA PRO A 374 23.71 0.08 20.91
C PRO A 374 23.72 1.41 21.65
N SER A 375 24.69 1.64 22.55
CA SER A 375 24.80 2.91 23.28
C SER A 375 24.95 4.12 22.34
N ALA A 376 25.68 3.97 21.24
CA ALA A 376 25.86 5.01 20.23
C ALA A 376 24.55 5.45 19.55
N PHE A 377 23.51 4.63 19.56
CA PHE A 377 22.20 4.97 19.04
C PHE A 377 21.60 6.20 19.75
N TRP A 378 21.72 6.25 21.07
CA TRP A 378 21.16 7.33 21.88
C TRP A 378 21.81 8.69 21.61
N ASP A 379 23.12 8.69 21.38
CA ASP A 379 23.91 9.90 21.14
C ASP A 379 23.85 10.36 19.66
N SER A 380 23.33 9.54 18.77
CA SER A 380 23.29 9.81 17.32
C SER A 380 21.86 9.89 16.78
N VAL A 381 21.31 8.75 16.37
CA VAL A 381 19.99 8.68 15.69
C VAL A 381 18.88 9.22 16.60
N TRP A 382 18.86 8.80 17.86
CA TRP A 382 17.86 9.24 18.82
C TRP A 382 17.90 10.76 19.10
N ALA A 383 19.09 11.31 19.37
CA ALA A 383 19.23 12.73 19.68
C ALA A 383 18.84 13.60 18.49
N ARG A 384 19.30 13.23 17.28
CA ARG A 384 18.97 13.93 16.02
C ARG A 384 17.47 13.87 15.73
N SER A 385 16.85 12.71 15.89
CA SER A 385 15.42 12.52 15.60
C SER A 385 14.56 13.40 16.50
N ARG A 386 14.90 13.49 17.79
CA ARG A 386 14.18 14.36 18.74
C ARG A 386 14.32 15.84 18.40
N GLU A 387 15.52 16.28 18.04
CA GLU A 387 15.77 17.67 17.64
C GLU A 387 14.94 18.03 16.39
N LYS A 388 14.95 17.16 15.36
CA LYS A 388 14.17 17.36 14.13
C LYS A 388 12.65 17.34 14.42
N ALA A 389 12.16 16.44 15.26
CA ALA A 389 10.75 16.38 15.62
C ALA A 389 10.25 17.64 16.34
N VAL A 390 11.08 18.25 17.19
CA VAL A 390 10.75 19.55 17.82
C VAL A 390 10.58 20.63 16.75
N ARG A 391 11.47 20.69 15.76
CA ARG A 391 11.34 21.64 14.66
C ARG A 391 10.07 21.37 13.84
N MET A 392 9.76 20.12 13.54
CA MET A 392 8.54 19.75 12.82
C MET A 392 7.26 20.10 13.58
N ALA A 393 7.25 19.94 14.91
CA ALA A 393 6.10 20.30 15.75
C ALA A 393 5.86 21.81 15.80
N GLN A 394 6.92 22.61 15.69
CA GLN A 394 6.89 24.08 15.73
C GLN A 394 6.80 24.71 14.33
N TRP A 395 6.64 23.90 13.30
CA TRP A 395 6.57 24.37 11.94
C TRP A 395 5.41 25.34 11.71
N GLU A 396 5.72 26.58 11.38
CA GLU A 396 4.76 27.59 10.95
C GLU A 396 5.00 27.93 9.49
N TRP A 397 3.95 27.91 8.71
CA TRP A 397 4.00 28.29 7.29
C TRP A 397 4.25 29.77 7.12
N ARG A 398 5.13 30.09 6.20
CA ARG A 398 5.29 31.47 5.71
C ARG A 398 4.39 31.71 4.50
N ASP A 399 4.02 32.97 4.33
CA ASP A 399 3.39 33.46 3.11
C ASP A 399 4.38 33.63 1.93
N VAL A 400 5.60 33.09 2.03
CA VAL A 400 6.64 33.20 1.00
C VAL A 400 6.75 31.88 0.24
N SER A 401 6.03 31.80 -0.87
CA SER A 401 6.13 30.66 -1.79
C SER A 401 7.16 30.91 -2.88
N VAL A 402 7.77 29.84 -3.37
CA VAL A 402 8.54 29.88 -4.60
C VAL A 402 7.56 30.04 -5.76
N THR A 403 7.57 31.19 -6.43
CA THR A 403 6.59 31.55 -7.46
C THR A 403 7.13 31.45 -8.88
N ALA A 404 8.46 31.50 -9.05
CA ALA A 404 9.11 31.50 -10.36
C ALA A 404 9.67 30.10 -10.68
N TRP A 405 8.97 29.38 -11.52
CA TRP A 405 9.33 28.03 -11.95
C TRP A 405 9.55 27.96 -13.46
N GLN A 406 10.41 27.04 -13.87
CA GLN A 406 10.38 26.49 -15.24
C GLN A 406 9.85 25.07 -15.16
N VAL A 407 8.93 24.72 -16.06
CA VAL A 407 8.31 23.40 -16.11
C VAL A 407 8.49 22.77 -17.49
N ILE A 408 8.55 21.46 -17.53
CA ILE A 408 8.59 20.68 -18.78
C ILE A 408 7.75 19.42 -18.63
N GLY A 409 6.95 19.12 -19.64
CA GLY A 409 6.06 17.96 -19.68
C GLY A 409 4.86 18.17 -20.58
N PRO A 410 3.82 17.32 -20.48
CA PRO A 410 3.79 16.11 -19.67
C PRO A 410 4.50 14.94 -20.38
N PHE A 411 5.11 14.08 -19.60
CA PHE A 411 5.72 12.83 -20.05
C PHE A 411 4.88 11.64 -19.62
N GLY A 412 5.02 10.50 -20.33
CA GLY A 412 4.29 9.29 -19.96
C GLY A 412 2.78 9.46 -20.03
N GLY A 413 2.06 8.63 -19.36
CA GLY A 413 0.60 8.70 -19.29
C GLY A 413 -0.07 8.17 -20.55
N GLY A 414 -0.55 6.98 -20.49
CA GLY A 414 -1.56 6.40 -21.36
C GLY A 414 -2.73 6.00 -20.47
N LYS A 415 -3.92 5.89 -21.02
CA LYS A 415 -5.17 5.60 -20.33
C LYS A 415 -5.02 4.60 -19.17
N ALA A 416 -5.61 4.92 -18.04
CA ALA A 416 -6.08 4.07 -16.95
C ALA A 416 -5.06 3.48 -15.97
N ASP A 417 -3.79 3.24 -16.32
CA ASP A 417 -2.90 2.46 -15.44
C ASP A 417 -1.87 3.30 -14.65
N SER A 418 -1.61 4.54 -15.05
CA SER A 418 -0.51 5.34 -14.47
C SER A 418 -0.75 5.79 -13.02
N TRP A 419 -1.98 6.05 -12.62
CA TRP A 419 -2.29 6.43 -11.22
C TRP A 419 -2.24 5.24 -10.25
N LEU A 420 -2.25 4.01 -10.77
CA LEU A 420 -2.13 2.77 -9.99
C LEU A 420 -0.67 2.43 -9.66
N ASN A 421 0.28 3.06 -10.33
CA ASN A 421 1.70 2.79 -10.12
C ASN A 421 2.58 4.04 -10.33
N PRO A 422 2.42 5.06 -9.45
CA PRO A 422 3.13 6.33 -9.60
C PRO A 422 4.64 6.17 -9.54
N GLN A 423 5.16 5.22 -8.77
CA GLN A 423 6.58 4.98 -8.64
C GLN A 423 7.20 4.53 -9.96
N THR A 424 6.57 3.61 -10.70
CA THR A 424 7.08 3.18 -12.01
C THR A 424 7.24 4.33 -12.99
N ASP A 425 6.29 5.27 -13.00
CA ASP A 425 6.38 6.44 -13.86
C ASP A 425 7.38 7.48 -13.31
N LEU A 426 7.46 7.63 -11.99
CA LEU A 426 8.48 8.48 -11.36
C LEU A 426 9.91 7.93 -11.54
N ASP A 427 10.11 6.62 -11.53
CA ASP A 427 11.43 6.01 -11.76
C ASP A 427 11.85 5.99 -13.23
N ARG A 428 10.88 6.13 -14.16
CA ARG A 428 11.18 6.10 -15.60
C ARG A 428 12.03 7.30 -16.02
N ASP A 429 13.09 7.04 -16.80
CA ASP A 429 13.86 8.08 -17.46
C ASP A 429 13.10 8.64 -18.67
N TYR A 430 12.82 9.95 -18.63
CA TYR A 430 12.20 10.69 -19.72
C TYR A 430 13.20 11.55 -20.50
N GLY A 431 14.49 11.40 -20.23
CA GLY A 431 15.55 12.19 -20.86
C GLY A 431 15.70 13.61 -20.29
N VAL A 432 15.10 13.87 -19.11
CA VAL A 432 15.27 15.11 -18.34
C VAL A 432 16.27 14.84 -17.22
N ASP A 433 17.40 15.51 -17.25
CA ASP A 433 18.40 15.44 -16.17
C ASP A 433 18.05 16.45 -15.06
N PRO A 434 17.67 15.99 -13.85
CA PRO A 434 17.39 16.89 -12.72
C PRO A 434 18.59 17.74 -12.27
N GLY A 435 19.81 17.32 -12.64
CA GLY A 435 21.06 18.02 -12.34
C GLY A 435 21.60 18.88 -13.47
N ALA A 436 20.91 18.92 -14.61
CA ALA A 436 21.35 19.78 -15.72
C ALA A 436 21.31 21.25 -15.34
N ALA A 437 22.32 22.00 -15.80
CA ALA A 437 22.37 23.43 -15.58
C ALA A 437 21.06 24.12 -16.00
N PHE A 438 20.61 25.09 -15.23
CA PHE A 438 19.35 25.80 -15.41
C PHE A 438 19.18 26.41 -16.83
N ALA A 439 20.27 26.61 -17.54
CA ALA A 439 20.33 27.14 -18.91
C ALA A 439 20.36 26.06 -20.01
N ALA A 440 20.16 24.78 -19.67
CA ALA A 440 20.11 23.73 -20.68
C ALA A 440 18.76 23.73 -21.42
N ASP A 441 18.67 24.47 -22.51
CA ASP A 441 17.48 24.66 -23.35
C ASP A 441 17.23 23.48 -24.32
N GLY A 442 17.59 22.27 -23.93
CA GLY A 442 17.41 21.10 -24.79
C GLY A 442 15.94 20.68 -24.90
N ALA A 443 15.45 20.58 -26.13
CA ALA A 443 14.17 19.93 -26.36
C ALA A 443 14.27 18.44 -26.00
N VAL A 444 13.31 17.94 -25.23
CA VAL A 444 13.21 16.54 -24.84
C VAL A 444 12.01 15.88 -25.58
N PRO A 445 12.12 14.64 -26.06
CA PRO A 445 10.99 13.96 -26.66
C PRO A 445 9.83 13.85 -25.65
N GLY A 446 8.71 14.49 -25.96
CA GLY A 446 7.48 14.36 -25.18
C GLY A 446 6.76 13.04 -25.42
N ARG A 447 5.57 12.91 -24.88
CA ARG A 447 4.71 11.72 -24.91
C ARG A 447 4.45 11.16 -26.30
N ASP A 448 4.25 12.03 -27.29
CA ASP A 448 3.92 11.67 -28.70
C ASP A 448 5.17 11.71 -29.60
N GLY A 449 6.36 11.76 -29.00
CA GLY A 449 7.62 11.92 -29.71
C GLY A 449 7.84 13.34 -30.25
N GLN A 450 6.92 14.28 -29.99
CA GLN A 450 7.13 15.68 -30.30
C GLN A 450 8.06 16.31 -29.25
N PRO A 451 8.93 17.23 -29.67
CA PRO A 451 9.81 17.90 -28.71
C PRO A 451 9.01 18.80 -27.76
N VAL A 452 9.25 18.64 -26.47
CA VAL A 452 8.77 19.57 -25.41
C VAL A 452 9.95 20.41 -24.94
N LEU A 453 9.66 21.63 -24.55
CA LEU A 453 10.64 22.62 -24.08
C LEU A 453 10.28 23.05 -22.66
N TRP A 454 11.25 23.56 -21.92
CA TRP A 454 11.02 24.24 -20.68
C TRP A 454 10.23 25.52 -20.92
N GLU A 455 9.18 25.72 -20.15
CA GLU A 455 8.35 26.92 -20.18
C GLU A 455 8.22 27.53 -18.80
N SER A 456 8.12 28.87 -18.73
CA SER A 456 7.95 29.56 -17.45
C SER A 456 6.54 29.31 -16.90
N ALA A 457 6.48 29.01 -15.60
CA ALA A 457 5.22 28.87 -14.87
C ALA A 457 5.25 29.75 -13.63
N GLU A 458 4.18 30.55 -13.46
CA GLU A 458 3.97 31.37 -12.27
C GLU A 458 2.84 30.78 -11.42
N GLY A 459 3.13 30.56 -10.15
CA GLY A 459 2.14 30.04 -9.20
C GLY A 459 1.19 31.13 -8.71
N SER A 460 -0.12 30.91 -8.84
CA SER A 460 -1.12 31.77 -8.19
C SER A 460 -1.19 31.46 -6.70
N GLY A 461 -0.79 32.41 -5.85
CA GLY A 461 -0.62 32.15 -4.41
C GLY A 461 0.45 31.08 -4.13
N GLY A 462 1.44 30.96 -5.02
CA GLY A 462 2.50 29.94 -4.97
C GLY A 462 2.13 28.58 -5.55
N TRP A 463 0.86 28.30 -5.83
CA TRP A 463 0.41 27.05 -6.46
C TRP A 463 0.65 27.07 -7.96
N VAL A 464 1.44 26.13 -8.47
CA VAL A 464 1.64 25.87 -9.91
C VAL A 464 0.65 24.82 -10.36
N ASP A 465 -0.29 25.21 -11.20
CA ASP A 465 -1.40 24.39 -11.68
C ASP A 465 -1.01 23.73 -13.01
N LEU A 466 -0.42 22.54 -12.92
CA LEU A 466 -0.04 21.74 -14.09
C LEU A 466 -1.27 21.14 -14.79
N GLU A 467 -2.39 20.96 -14.07
CA GLU A 467 -3.64 20.54 -14.67
C GLU A 467 -4.15 21.56 -15.68
N LYS A 468 -4.10 22.84 -15.33
CA LYS A 468 -4.47 23.92 -16.22
C LYS A 468 -3.53 24.03 -17.43
N MET A 469 -2.22 23.71 -17.24
CA MET A 469 -1.23 23.76 -18.31
C MET A 469 -1.37 22.57 -19.27
N TYR A 470 -1.56 21.36 -18.75
CA TYR A 470 -1.46 20.13 -19.50
C TYR A 470 -2.76 19.32 -19.62
N GLY A 471 -3.79 19.68 -18.86
CA GLY A 471 -5.08 18.99 -18.79
C GLY A 471 -5.05 17.72 -17.94
N LEU A 472 -6.18 17.37 -17.31
CA LEU A 472 -6.34 16.11 -16.54
C LEU A 472 -6.41 14.86 -17.41
N SER A 473 -6.90 15.02 -18.65
CA SER A 473 -7.02 13.92 -19.61
C SER A 473 -5.66 13.33 -20.01
N ASP A 474 -4.59 14.07 -19.77
CA ASP A 474 -3.23 13.75 -20.17
C ASP A 474 -2.32 13.47 -18.98
N ARG A 475 -2.87 12.77 -18.00
CA ARG A 475 -2.14 12.31 -16.80
C ARG A 475 -0.75 11.84 -17.16
N GLY A 476 0.24 12.29 -16.41
CA GLY A 476 1.63 11.97 -16.68
C GLY A 476 2.56 12.57 -15.65
N VAL A 477 3.82 12.61 -16.01
CA VAL A 477 4.89 13.19 -15.21
C VAL A 477 5.30 14.54 -15.79
N ALA A 478 5.54 15.53 -14.93
CA ALA A 478 6.18 16.78 -15.30
C ALA A 478 7.39 17.04 -14.38
N TYR A 479 8.34 17.80 -14.88
CA TYR A 479 9.42 18.32 -14.07
C TYR A 479 9.23 19.81 -13.88
N ALA A 480 9.58 20.28 -12.67
CA ALA A 480 9.58 21.69 -12.34
C ALA A 480 10.91 22.03 -11.68
N ARG A 481 11.56 23.12 -12.11
CA ARG A 481 12.83 23.56 -11.55
C ARG A 481 12.77 25.02 -11.11
N ALA A 482 13.43 25.30 -9.97
CA ALA A 482 13.60 26.63 -9.43
C ALA A 482 14.97 26.77 -8.76
N ARG A 483 15.39 27.98 -8.44
CA ARG A 483 16.63 28.25 -7.72
C ARG A 483 16.37 28.95 -6.41
N ILE A 484 17.05 28.45 -5.37
CA ILE A 484 17.03 29.01 -4.03
C ILE A 484 18.46 29.34 -3.63
N GLU A 485 18.66 30.54 -3.11
CA GLU A 485 19.93 30.94 -2.51
C GLU A 485 19.86 30.73 -1.00
N ALA A 486 20.85 30.01 -0.45
CA ALA A 486 20.98 29.75 0.97
C ALA A 486 22.20 30.49 1.54
N GLY A 487 22.05 31.09 2.73
CA GLY A 487 23.12 31.86 3.35
C GLY A 487 24.29 31.03 3.88
N ARG A 488 24.10 29.73 4.12
CA ARG A 488 25.09 28.79 4.67
C ARG A 488 24.87 27.37 4.16
N ASP A 489 25.86 26.50 4.35
CA ASP A 489 25.65 25.05 4.21
C ASP A 489 24.78 24.53 5.35
N GLY A 490 23.84 23.64 5.05
CA GLY A 490 23.02 23.00 6.08
C GLY A 490 21.70 22.41 5.60
N LEU A 491 20.95 21.89 6.55
CA LEU A 491 19.58 21.46 6.34
C LEU A 491 18.63 22.65 6.55
N TYR A 492 17.79 22.88 5.57
CA TYR A 492 16.80 23.94 5.58
C TYR A 492 15.40 23.33 5.48
N THR A 493 14.51 23.78 6.33
CA THR A 493 13.15 23.29 6.29
C THR A 493 12.33 24.11 5.31
N VAL A 494 11.68 23.44 4.37
CA VAL A 494 10.74 23.99 3.39
C VAL A 494 9.42 23.25 3.47
N GLY A 495 8.36 23.82 2.93
CA GLY A 495 7.09 23.12 2.81
C GLY A 495 6.79 22.75 1.37
N LEU A 496 6.49 21.51 1.11
CA LEU A 496 6.09 21.02 -0.20
C LEU A 496 4.64 20.53 -0.18
N ALA A 497 3.78 21.14 -0.98
CA ALA A 497 2.47 20.63 -1.29
C ALA A 497 2.47 20.08 -2.72
N THR A 498 1.97 18.88 -2.93
CA THR A 498 1.84 18.25 -4.24
C THR A 498 0.44 17.65 -4.41
N ASP A 499 -0.03 17.62 -5.63
CA ASP A 499 -1.24 16.94 -6.00
C ASP A 499 -0.90 15.98 -7.15
N TYR A 500 -0.36 14.84 -6.91
CA TYR A 500 -0.30 13.86 -5.83
C TYR A 500 1.12 13.44 -5.41
N PHE A 501 1.94 12.87 -6.35
CA PHE A 501 3.20 12.21 -6.06
C PHE A 501 4.38 13.03 -6.57
N ALA A 502 5.51 13.00 -5.87
CA ALA A 502 6.70 13.70 -6.34
C ALA A 502 8.01 13.11 -5.85
N TYR A 503 9.05 13.27 -6.65
CA TYR A 503 10.44 13.20 -6.23
C TYR A 503 11.03 14.60 -6.15
N VAL A 504 11.86 14.83 -5.14
CA VAL A 504 12.55 16.10 -4.91
C VAL A 504 14.05 15.93 -5.10
N TYR A 505 14.64 16.77 -5.91
CA TYR A 505 16.07 16.79 -6.17
C TYR A 505 16.65 18.14 -5.76
N VAL A 506 17.83 18.10 -5.15
CA VAL A 506 18.66 19.28 -4.85
C VAL A 506 20.00 19.09 -5.53
N ASN A 507 20.38 20.02 -6.38
CA ASN A 507 21.64 19.98 -7.12
C ASN A 507 21.87 18.63 -7.87
N GLY A 508 20.77 18.05 -8.39
CA GLY A 508 20.75 16.78 -9.12
C GLY A 508 20.65 15.53 -8.27
N GLU A 509 20.78 15.60 -6.96
CA GLU A 509 20.62 14.46 -6.05
C GLU A 509 19.17 14.35 -5.54
N ARG A 510 18.58 13.16 -5.60
CA ARG A 510 17.24 12.91 -5.03
C ARG A 510 17.33 12.91 -3.50
N VAL A 511 16.62 13.84 -2.88
CA VAL A 511 16.64 14.05 -1.42
C VAL A 511 15.35 13.65 -0.73
N ALA A 512 14.24 13.52 -1.47
CA ALA A 512 12.97 13.07 -0.92
C ALA A 512 12.07 12.42 -1.98
N SER A 513 11.16 11.57 -1.50
CA SER A 513 10.15 10.87 -2.28
C SER A 513 8.78 11.01 -1.60
N PHE A 514 7.77 11.46 -2.33
CA PHE A 514 6.39 11.53 -1.90
C PHE A 514 5.61 10.53 -2.75
N LEU A 515 5.40 9.31 -2.23
CA LEU A 515 4.75 8.21 -2.92
C LEU A 515 3.32 7.96 -2.41
N GLU A 516 2.88 8.74 -1.44
CA GLU A 516 1.50 8.77 -1.01
C GLU A 516 0.78 9.95 -1.63
N GLY A 517 -0.39 9.67 -2.23
CA GLY A 517 -1.19 10.69 -2.85
C GLY A 517 -1.72 11.69 -1.84
N HIS A 518 -1.15 12.85 -1.81
CA HIS A 518 -1.68 14.00 -1.08
C HIS A 518 -2.57 14.78 -2.03
N GLY A 519 -3.89 14.51 -2.04
CA GLY A 519 -4.82 15.33 -2.82
C GLY A 519 -4.81 16.75 -2.30
N SER A 520 -4.70 17.75 -3.23
CA SER A 520 -4.85 19.20 -3.04
C SER A 520 -4.63 19.68 -1.61
N ALA A 521 -3.41 19.49 -1.09
CA ALA A 521 -3.09 19.91 0.26
C ALA A 521 -3.03 21.45 0.29
N THR A 522 -3.99 22.06 0.92
CA THR A 522 -4.01 23.50 1.19
C THR A 522 -2.83 23.95 2.04
N LYS A 523 -2.13 23.01 2.67
CA LYS A 523 -0.89 23.23 3.40
C LYS A 523 0.09 22.12 2.99
N GLY A 524 1.30 22.49 2.62
CA GLY A 524 2.34 21.53 2.27
C GLY A 524 2.87 20.76 3.49
N VAL A 525 3.68 19.78 3.25
CA VAL A 525 4.38 19.00 4.28
C VAL A 525 5.80 19.55 4.46
N PRO A 526 6.31 19.64 5.69
CA PRO A 526 7.68 20.08 5.94
C PRO A 526 8.67 19.05 5.43
N LEU A 527 9.68 19.55 4.75
CA LEU A 527 10.75 18.78 4.14
C LEU A 527 12.09 19.46 4.46
N GLU A 528 13.11 18.69 4.82
CA GLU A 528 14.46 19.22 5.00
C GLU A 528 15.27 19.08 3.69
N LEU A 529 15.74 20.20 3.15
CA LEU A 529 16.58 20.23 1.97
C LEU A 529 18.06 20.46 2.38
N PRO A 530 18.99 19.60 1.96
CA PRO A 530 20.43 19.80 2.16
C PRO A 530 20.94 20.84 1.16
N LEU A 531 20.97 22.12 1.57
CA LEU A 531 21.42 23.21 0.73
C LEU A 531 22.89 23.57 1.00
N LYS A 532 23.56 24.06 -0.03
CA LYS A 532 24.88 24.65 0.06
C LYS A 532 24.77 26.17 0.14
N ALA A 533 25.76 26.82 0.76
CA ALA A 533 25.86 28.28 0.71
C ALA A 533 25.89 28.77 -0.73
N GLY A 534 25.08 29.77 -1.04
CA GLY A 534 24.86 30.28 -2.39
C GLY A 534 23.69 29.60 -3.11
N VAL A 535 23.77 29.55 -4.44
CA VAL A 535 22.63 29.11 -5.28
C VAL A 535 22.53 27.57 -5.32
N ASN A 536 21.32 27.09 -5.11
CA ASN A 536 20.95 25.67 -5.21
C ASN A 536 19.85 25.49 -6.25
N ASP A 537 20.00 24.49 -7.09
CA ASP A 537 19.00 24.06 -8.07
C ASP A 537 18.04 23.06 -7.41
N ILE A 538 16.77 23.40 -7.38
CA ILE A 538 15.70 22.53 -6.90
C ILE A 538 14.96 22.00 -8.13
N CYS A 539 14.80 20.68 -8.22
CA CYS A 539 13.99 20.07 -9.25
C CYS A 539 12.96 19.14 -8.61
N LEU A 540 11.72 19.29 -9.01
CA LEU A 540 10.60 18.41 -8.64
C LEU A 540 10.25 17.57 -9.87
N LYS A 541 10.07 16.27 -9.69
CA LYS A 541 9.47 15.38 -10.67
C LYS A 541 8.10 14.98 -10.13
N ILE A 542 7.02 15.46 -10.74
CA ILE A 542 5.67 15.39 -10.22
C ILE A 542 4.84 14.46 -11.09
N HIS A 543 4.09 13.55 -10.47
CA HIS A 543 3.15 12.65 -11.13
C HIS A 543 1.72 13.05 -10.80
N ALA A 544 0.89 13.16 -11.84
CA ALA A 544 -0.52 13.49 -11.70
C ALA A 544 -1.31 12.38 -11.00
N GLY A 545 -2.21 12.76 -10.12
CA GLY A 545 -3.12 11.84 -9.44
C GLY A 545 -4.48 11.71 -10.12
N SER A 546 -5.44 11.16 -9.35
CA SER A 546 -6.80 10.92 -9.84
C SER A 546 -7.65 12.19 -9.96
N GLN A 547 -7.31 13.25 -9.22
CA GLN A 547 -8.13 14.46 -9.10
C GLN A 547 -7.35 15.77 -9.20
N GLY A 548 -6.05 15.72 -9.54
CA GLY A 548 -5.25 16.91 -9.64
C GLY A 548 -3.85 16.70 -10.19
N PHE A 549 -3.22 17.82 -10.57
CA PHE A 549 -1.86 17.87 -11.05
C PHE A 549 -1.29 19.26 -10.77
N GLY A 550 -0.52 19.40 -9.70
CA GLY A 550 0.05 20.68 -9.30
C GLY A 550 0.95 20.57 -8.08
N PHE A 551 1.56 21.69 -7.72
CA PHE A 551 2.47 21.73 -6.56
C PHE A 551 2.66 23.17 -6.05
N ARG A 552 3.20 23.28 -4.83
CA ARG A 552 3.68 24.52 -4.21
C ARG A 552 4.85 24.22 -3.30
N LEU A 553 5.89 25.06 -3.35
CA LEU A 553 7.02 25.03 -2.43
C LEU A 553 7.05 26.33 -1.61
N GLU A 554 7.10 26.20 -0.30
CA GLU A 554 7.12 27.32 0.63
C GLU A 554 8.39 27.29 1.48
N LEU A 555 8.90 28.47 1.79
CA LEU A 555 10.06 28.61 2.67
C LEU A 555 9.62 28.71 4.14
N ALA A 556 10.42 28.15 5.03
CA ALA A 556 10.18 28.23 6.47
C ALA A 556 10.42 29.62 7.05
N ALA A 557 9.70 29.94 8.12
CA ALA A 557 9.96 31.15 8.90
C ALA A 557 11.34 31.07 9.59
N GLY A 558 12.14 32.14 9.51
CA GLY A 558 13.46 32.23 10.19
C GLY A 558 14.64 31.63 9.42
N GLU A 559 14.40 30.95 8.30
CA GLU A 559 15.50 30.46 7.47
C GLU A 559 16.12 31.58 6.62
N ASP A 560 17.43 31.52 6.42
CA ASP A 560 18.20 32.46 5.57
C ASP A 560 18.17 31.95 4.13
N LEU A 561 16.98 32.06 3.53
CA LEU A 561 16.67 31.60 2.17
C LEU A 561 16.06 32.71 1.33
N SER A 562 16.47 32.81 0.08
CA SER A 562 15.83 33.68 -0.90
C SER A 562 15.54 32.93 -2.21
N VAL A 563 14.39 33.26 -2.81
CA VAL A 563 14.01 32.73 -4.12
C VAL A 563 14.64 33.57 -5.21
N LEU A 564 15.33 32.94 -6.14
CA LEU A 564 15.89 33.63 -7.30
C LEU A 564 14.86 33.63 -8.45
N PRO A 565 14.81 34.71 -9.26
CA PRO A 565 13.94 34.75 -10.42
C PRO A 565 14.33 33.65 -11.40
N ALA A 566 13.33 33.11 -12.12
CA ALA A 566 13.60 32.29 -13.29
C ALA A 566 14.40 33.15 -14.27
N GLN A 567 15.53 32.65 -14.76
CA GLN A 567 16.26 33.36 -15.82
C GLN A 567 15.42 33.34 -17.09
N GLU A 568 15.34 34.50 -17.76
CA GLU A 568 14.79 34.61 -19.10
C GLU A 568 15.61 33.85 -20.13
#